data_cc7e98e35401387df3527a3c9e0791d3
#
_entry.id   cc7e98e35401387df3527a3c9e0791d3
#
_cell.length_a   1.000
_cell.length_b   1.000
_cell.length_c   1.000
_cell.angle_alpha   90.00
_cell.angle_beta   90.00
_cell.angle_gamma   90.00
#
_symmetry.space_group_name_H-M   'P 1'
#
loop_
_entity.id
_entity.type
_entity.pdbx_description
1 polymer ?
#
loop_
_entity_poly.entity_id
_entity_poly.type
_entity_poly.pdbx_seq_one_letter_code
_entity_poly.pdbx_strand_id
1 'polypeptide(L)'
;LAMDAYGCPSSKMHHPIYDDIAFFQLIGYHSVKFKDSAEIKHLPSTIFTKLLFKYLATKTDKTFLILRSEELWKETIGEDLWGQLDANGRIITKGHKGMSQHITRSNIRKDNGYDKLITILKKYEQKQN
;
A
#
# COMPACT_ATOMS: atom_id res chain seq x y z
N LEU A 1 -13.05 -1.85 5.31
CA LEU A 1 -12.29 -0.59 5.25
C LEU A 1 -13.16 0.56 4.75
N ALA A 2 -13.76 0.42 3.54
CA ALA A 2 -14.55 1.50 2.94
C ALA A 2 -15.72 1.93 3.83
N MET A 3 -16.49 0.99 4.36
CA MET A 3 -17.59 1.27 5.27
C MET A 3 -17.14 1.89 6.61
N ASP A 4 -15.96 1.48 7.11
CA ASP A 4 -15.42 2.02 8.36
C ASP A 4 -14.87 3.45 8.18
N ALA A 5 -14.39 3.78 6.98
CA ALA A 5 -13.84 5.09 6.66
C ALA A 5 -14.91 6.10 6.20
N TYR A 6 -15.79 5.68 5.28
CA TYR A 6 -16.72 6.57 4.58
C TYR A 6 -18.20 6.28 4.85
N GLY A 7 -18.51 5.23 5.62
CA GLY A 7 -19.87 4.77 5.80
C GLY A 7 -20.45 4.05 4.57
N CYS A 8 -21.76 3.87 4.56
CA CYS A 8 -22.45 3.25 3.44
C CYS A 8 -22.87 4.32 2.42
N PRO A 9 -22.39 4.29 1.18
CA PRO A 9 -22.78 5.28 0.18
C PRO A 9 -24.25 5.11 -0.20
N SER A 10 -24.94 6.21 -0.35
CA SER A 10 -26.33 6.25 -0.82
C SER A 10 -26.49 5.90 -2.30
N SER A 11 -25.40 5.97 -3.06
CA SER A 11 -25.35 5.66 -4.49
C SER A 11 -24.63 4.35 -4.76
N LYS A 12 -25.19 3.51 -5.62
CA LYS A 12 -24.64 2.20 -6.00
C LYS A 12 -23.51 2.27 -7.02
N MET A 13 -23.20 3.43 -7.60
CA MET A 13 -22.35 3.49 -8.79
C MET A 13 -20.86 3.74 -8.51
N HIS A 14 -20.52 4.48 -7.46
CA HIS A 14 -19.10 4.78 -7.14
C HIS A 14 -18.93 4.95 -5.65
N HIS A 15 -17.95 4.24 -5.08
CA HIS A 15 -17.59 4.42 -3.67
C HIS A 15 -16.41 5.39 -3.57
N PRO A 16 -16.48 6.43 -2.74
CA PRO A 16 -15.43 7.47 -2.64
C PRO A 16 -14.00 6.94 -2.42
N ILE A 17 -13.88 5.76 -1.83
CA ILE A 17 -12.57 5.13 -1.60
C ILE A 17 -11.77 4.92 -2.89
N TYR A 18 -12.42 4.78 -4.05
CA TYR A 18 -11.73 4.59 -5.33
C TYR A 18 -10.97 5.83 -5.78
N ASP A 19 -11.32 6.99 -5.29
CA ASP A 19 -10.64 8.25 -5.59
C ASP A 19 -9.39 8.46 -4.71
N ASP A 20 -9.36 7.80 -3.55
CA ASP A 20 -8.33 8.00 -2.53
C ASP A 20 -7.29 6.87 -2.47
N ILE A 21 -7.54 5.74 -3.13
CA ILE A 21 -6.67 4.57 -3.12
C ILE A 21 -6.26 4.19 -4.54
N ALA A 22 -4.95 4.09 -4.76
CA ALA A 22 -4.38 3.47 -5.95
C ALA A 22 -3.71 2.15 -5.59
N PHE A 23 -3.82 1.17 -6.47
CA PHE A 23 -3.17 -0.13 -6.35
C PHE A 23 -2.10 -0.26 -7.41
N PHE A 24 -0.92 -0.74 -7.01
CA PHE A 24 0.10 -1.13 -7.95
C PHE A 24 0.90 -2.32 -7.44
N GLN A 25 1.42 -3.10 -8.35
CA GLN A 25 2.17 -4.31 -8.06
C GLN A 25 3.65 -4.07 -8.31
N LEU A 26 4.50 -4.65 -7.46
CA LEU A 26 5.94 -4.59 -7.66
C LEU A 26 6.34 -5.28 -8.98
N ILE A 27 5.68 -6.38 -9.29
CA ILE A 27 5.91 -7.18 -10.49
C ILE A 27 4.62 -7.22 -11.29
N GLY A 28 4.65 -6.60 -12.48
CA GLY A 28 3.48 -6.49 -13.35
C GLY A 28 3.13 -7.75 -14.15
N TYR A 29 3.91 -8.83 -14.04
CA TYR A 29 3.69 -10.07 -14.78
C TYR A 29 2.98 -11.11 -13.94
N HIS A 30 1.97 -11.76 -14.52
CA HIS A 30 1.35 -12.93 -13.93
C HIS A 30 2.21 -14.16 -14.17
N SER A 31 2.56 -14.86 -13.10
CA SER A 31 3.18 -16.19 -13.17
C SER A 31 2.35 -17.19 -12.38
N VAL A 32 2.34 -18.45 -12.83
CA VAL A 32 1.66 -19.56 -12.13
C VAL A 32 2.27 -19.79 -10.75
N LYS A 33 3.57 -19.56 -10.61
CA LYS A 33 4.27 -19.57 -9.33
C LYS A 33 5.19 -18.34 -9.26
N PHE A 34 5.07 -17.59 -8.19
CA PHE A 34 6.05 -16.57 -7.87
C PHE A 34 7.39 -17.23 -7.54
N LYS A 35 8.40 -16.95 -8.34
CA LYS A 35 9.78 -17.28 -8.03
C LYS A 35 10.51 -15.98 -7.79
N ASP A 36 11.01 -15.80 -6.58
CA ASP A 36 11.94 -14.71 -6.28
C ASP A 36 13.26 -15.03 -6.98
N SER A 37 13.49 -14.39 -8.10
CA SER A 37 14.75 -14.49 -8.82
C SER A 37 15.36 -13.09 -8.98
N ALA A 38 16.69 -13.04 -9.00
CA ALA A 38 17.41 -11.78 -9.23
C ALA A 38 16.99 -11.09 -10.53
N GLU A 39 16.57 -11.86 -11.53
CA GLU A 39 16.09 -11.37 -12.82
C GLU A 39 14.82 -10.52 -12.72
N ILE A 40 13.93 -10.84 -11.78
CA ILE A 40 12.66 -10.09 -11.57
C ILE A 40 12.93 -8.63 -11.23
N LYS A 41 14.01 -8.35 -10.51
CA LYS A 41 14.38 -6.98 -10.09
C LYS A 41 14.80 -6.09 -11.27
N HIS A 42 15.17 -6.69 -12.38
CA HIS A 42 15.63 -6.01 -13.60
C HIS A 42 14.56 -5.91 -14.68
N LEU A 43 13.37 -6.45 -14.45
CA LEU A 43 12.26 -6.29 -15.40
C LEU A 43 11.88 -4.82 -15.54
N PRO A 44 11.59 -4.34 -16.76
CA PRO A 44 11.18 -2.94 -16.99
C PRO A 44 10.02 -2.49 -16.12
N SER A 45 9.02 -3.35 -15.92
CA SER A 45 7.88 -3.08 -15.04
C SER A 45 8.29 -2.91 -13.57
N THR A 46 9.22 -3.72 -13.08
CA THR A 46 9.73 -3.61 -11.71
C THR A 46 10.53 -2.32 -11.52
N ILE A 47 11.36 -1.96 -12.50
CA ILE A 47 12.13 -0.70 -12.49
C ILE A 47 11.16 0.49 -12.49
N PHE A 48 10.15 0.47 -13.34
CA PHE A 48 9.13 1.52 -13.38
C PHE A 48 8.40 1.66 -12.04
N THR A 49 7.95 0.55 -11.46
CA THR A 49 7.26 0.54 -10.16
C THR A 49 8.14 1.09 -9.05
N LYS A 50 9.43 0.72 -9.04
CA LYS A 50 10.43 1.26 -8.11
C LYS A 50 10.58 2.78 -8.26
N LEU A 51 10.68 3.29 -9.47
CA LEU A 51 10.80 4.72 -9.74
C LEU A 51 9.53 5.47 -9.33
N LEU A 52 8.36 4.94 -9.66
CA LEU A 52 7.07 5.50 -9.25
C LEU A 52 6.94 5.54 -7.72
N PHE A 53 7.28 4.45 -7.03
CA PHE A 53 7.26 4.41 -5.58
C PHE A 53 8.18 5.48 -4.98
N LYS A 54 9.42 5.56 -5.45
CA LYS A 54 10.38 6.57 -4.99
C LYS A 54 9.89 7.99 -5.23
N TYR A 55 9.33 8.26 -6.40
CA TYR A 55 8.74 9.55 -6.72
C TYR A 55 7.63 9.92 -5.74
N LEU A 56 6.67 9.03 -5.54
CA LEU A 56 5.56 9.25 -4.61
C LEU A 56 6.04 9.42 -3.16
N ALA A 57 7.04 8.65 -2.76
CA ALA A 57 7.61 8.72 -1.42
C ALA A 57 8.32 10.05 -1.13
N THR A 58 9.03 10.60 -2.13
CA THR A 58 9.86 11.80 -1.97
C THR A 58 9.14 13.10 -2.33
N LYS A 59 8.18 13.04 -3.26
CA LYS A 59 7.51 14.24 -3.80
C LYS A 59 6.09 14.44 -3.27
N THR A 60 5.56 13.49 -2.53
CA THR A 60 4.21 13.56 -1.96
C THR A 60 4.21 13.13 -0.50
N ASP A 61 3.09 13.34 0.17
CA ASP A 61 2.82 12.88 1.55
C ASP A 61 2.06 11.55 1.61
N LYS A 62 2.01 10.82 0.51
CA LYS A 62 1.22 9.58 0.40
C LYS A 62 1.69 8.52 1.39
N THR A 63 0.73 7.77 1.91
CA THR A 63 0.96 6.60 2.77
C THR A 63 0.87 5.33 1.95
N PHE A 64 1.75 4.40 2.24
CA PHE A 64 1.88 3.13 1.53
C PHE A 64 1.42 1.98 2.41
N LEU A 65 0.49 1.19 1.89
CA LEU A 65 0.06 -0.05 2.52
C LEU A 65 0.67 -1.23 1.78
N ILE A 66 1.55 -1.96 2.45
CA ILE A 66 2.24 -3.13 1.91
C ILE A 66 1.51 -4.39 2.37
N LEU A 67 0.81 -5.04 1.45
CA LEU A 67 0.02 -6.23 1.74
C LEU A 67 0.79 -7.53 1.54
N ARG A 68 1.81 -7.53 0.68
CA ARG A 68 2.59 -8.71 0.33
C ARG A 68 4.05 -8.37 0.10
N SER A 69 4.90 -9.39 0.25
CA SER A 69 6.33 -9.30 -0.13
C SER A 69 7.05 -8.12 0.53
N GLU A 70 6.80 -7.89 1.81
CA GLU A 70 7.37 -6.76 2.58
C GLU A 70 8.88 -6.69 2.41
N GLU A 71 9.59 -7.80 2.56
CA GLU A 71 11.04 -7.85 2.44
C GLU A 71 11.52 -7.49 1.02
N LEU A 72 10.81 -7.98 0.00
CA LEU A 72 11.14 -7.67 -1.39
C LEU A 72 10.91 -6.18 -1.72
N TRP A 73 9.84 -5.58 -1.18
CA TRP A 73 9.62 -4.15 -1.29
C TRP A 73 10.73 -3.36 -0.62
N LYS A 74 11.07 -3.71 0.62
CA LYS A 74 12.13 -3.07 1.39
C LYS A 74 13.47 -3.12 0.66
N GLU A 75 13.85 -4.28 0.16
CA GLU A 75 15.06 -4.46 -0.64
C GLU A 75 15.03 -3.64 -1.94
N THR A 76 13.88 -3.61 -2.62
CA THR A 76 13.73 -2.92 -3.90
C THR A 76 13.84 -1.41 -3.79
N ILE A 77 13.23 -0.80 -2.78
CA ILE A 77 13.25 0.67 -2.59
C ILE A 77 14.47 1.15 -1.81
N GLY A 78 15.09 0.27 -1.06
CA GLY A 78 16.24 0.53 -0.21
C GLY A 78 15.87 0.76 1.25
N GLU A 79 16.73 0.28 2.14
CA GLU A 79 16.48 0.34 3.60
C GLU A 79 16.41 1.77 4.13
N ASP A 80 17.20 2.69 3.59
CA ASP A 80 17.20 4.10 4.02
C ASP A 80 15.84 4.76 3.77
N LEU A 81 15.30 4.62 2.56
CA LEU A 81 13.99 5.20 2.23
C LEU A 81 12.88 4.51 3.00
N TRP A 82 12.95 3.19 3.15
CA TRP A 82 12.02 2.44 3.97
C TRP A 82 12.01 2.94 5.41
N GLY A 83 13.18 3.06 6.03
CA GLY A 83 13.33 3.55 7.41
C GLY A 83 12.78 4.95 7.61
N GLN A 84 13.01 5.86 6.67
CA GLN A 84 12.44 7.22 6.71
C GLN A 84 10.91 7.20 6.65
N LEU A 85 10.33 6.40 5.77
CA LEU A 85 8.88 6.29 5.63
C LEU A 85 8.23 5.64 6.86
N ASP A 86 8.87 4.63 7.42
CA ASP A 86 8.41 3.93 8.63
C ASP A 86 8.47 4.88 9.84
N ALA A 87 9.57 5.58 10.05
CA ALA A 87 9.73 6.57 11.11
C ALA A 87 8.68 7.69 11.03
N ASN A 88 8.28 8.08 9.82
CA ASN A 88 7.24 9.08 9.58
C ASN A 88 5.81 8.50 9.60
N GLY A 89 5.64 7.21 9.89
CA GLY A 89 4.34 6.54 9.90
C GLY A 89 3.67 6.45 8.51
N ARG A 90 4.45 6.54 7.43
CA ARG A 90 3.96 6.51 6.04
C ARG A 90 4.00 5.13 5.39
N ILE A 91 4.55 4.13 6.09
CA ILE A 91 4.45 2.72 5.70
C ILE A 91 3.57 2.00 6.72
N ILE A 92 2.60 1.27 6.21
CA ILE A 92 1.75 0.37 7.00
C ILE A 92 1.92 -1.02 6.41
N THR A 93 2.30 -1.97 7.24
CA THR A 93 2.49 -3.35 6.83
C THR A 93 1.50 -4.27 7.51
N LYS A 94 1.34 -5.45 6.96
CA LYS A 94 0.41 -6.46 7.46
C LYS A 94 0.81 -6.99 8.83
N GLY A 95 2.10 -7.11 9.09
CA GLY A 95 2.63 -7.56 10.36
C GLY A 95 2.54 -9.06 10.64
N HIS A 96 2.10 -9.86 9.67
CA HIS A 96 2.09 -11.33 9.77
C HIS A 96 2.26 -12.00 8.40
N LYS A 97 2.80 -13.20 8.41
CA LYS A 97 2.90 -14.04 7.21
C LYS A 97 1.53 -14.69 6.93
N GLY A 98 0.79 -14.16 6.01
CA GLY A 98 -0.49 -14.74 5.60
C GLY A 98 -0.82 -14.37 4.17
N MET A 99 -1.54 -15.23 3.46
CA MET A 99 -1.86 -15.03 2.04
C MET A 99 -3.04 -14.10 1.79
N SER A 100 -3.81 -13.75 2.82
CA SER A 100 -4.97 -12.88 2.66
C SER A 100 -4.56 -11.47 2.21
N GLN A 101 -5.20 -10.99 1.16
CA GLN A 101 -5.03 -9.63 0.64
C GLN A 101 -6.13 -8.68 1.14
N HIS A 102 -7.05 -9.18 1.95
CA HIS A 102 -8.15 -8.35 2.45
C HIS A 102 -7.64 -7.32 3.44
N ILE A 103 -8.08 -6.09 3.25
CA ILE A 103 -7.80 -4.98 4.15
C ILE A 103 -8.83 -5.00 5.27
N THR A 104 -8.53 -5.75 6.32
CA THR A 104 -9.38 -5.89 7.51
C THR A 104 -8.58 -5.63 8.77
N ARG A 105 -9.26 -5.30 9.86
CA ARG A 105 -8.62 -5.11 11.17
C ARG A 105 -7.84 -6.36 11.62
N SER A 106 -8.32 -7.54 11.30
CA SER A 106 -7.64 -8.80 11.63
C SER A 106 -6.38 -9.05 10.82
N ASN A 107 -6.31 -8.50 9.61
CA ASN A 107 -5.17 -8.68 8.70
C ASN A 107 -4.09 -7.60 8.85
N ILE A 108 -4.46 -6.40 9.26
CA ILE A 108 -3.52 -5.27 9.42
C ILE A 108 -3.41 -4.94 10.90
N ARG A 109 -2.67 -5.78 11.63
CA ARG A 109 -2.57 -5.69 13.10
C ARG A 109 -1.37 -4.89 13.59
N LYS A 110 -0.30 -4.84 12.81
CA LYS A 110 0.95 -4.23 13.23
C LYS A 110 0.74 -2.74 13.52
N ASP A 111 1.16 -2.30 14.69
CA ASP A 111 1.19 -0.89 15.12
C ASP A 111 -0.13 -0.14 14.94
N ASN A 112 -1.27 -0.83 15.13
CA ASN A 112 -2.62 -0.29 14.90
C ASN A 112 -2.82 0.21 13.45
N GLY A 113 -2.18 -0.45 12.47
CA GLY A 113 -2.16 -0.04 11.07
C GLY A 113 -3.54 0.16 10.46
N TYR A 114 -4.51 -0.67 10.82
CA TYR A 114 -5.89 -0.52 10.33
C TYR A 114 -6.52 0.80 10.79
N ASP A 115 -6.38 1.16 12.06
CA ASP A 115 -6.94 2.41 12.59
C ASP A 115 -6.22 3.65 12.04
N LYS A 116 -4.91 3.53 11.77
CA LYS A 116 -4.16 4.57 11.06
C LYS A 116 -4.70 4.78 9.65
N LEU A 117 -4.99 3.70 8.90
CA LEU A 117 -5.61 3.79 7.58
C LEU A 117 -6.97 4.48 7.61
N ILE A 118 -7.84 4.08 8.54
CA ILE A 118 -9.16 4.72 8.71
C ILE A 118 -9.00 6.22 8.98
N THR A 119 -8.07 6.60 9.84
CA THR A 119 -7.81 8.00 10.17
C THR A 119 -7.34 8.79 8.95
N ILE A 120 -6.46 8.22 8.13
CA ILE A 120 -5.96 8.85 6.92
C ILE A 120 -7.09 9.06 5.91
N LEU A 121 -7.89 8.02 5.65
CA LEU A 121 -9.00 8.10 4.70
C LEU A 121 -10.05 9.13 5.10
N LYS A 122 -10.41 9.21 6.39
CA LYS A 122 -11.32 10.24 6.91
C LYS A 122 -10.81 11.67 6.70
N LYS A 123 -9.50 11.89 6.78
CA LYS A 123 -8.91 13.20 6.45
C LYS A 123 -9.05 13.57 4.99
N TYR A 124 -8.96 12.59 4.08
CA TYR A 124 -9.19 12.84 2.65
C TYR A 124 -10.64 13.18 2.34
N GLU A 125 -11.59 12.45 2.94
CA GLU A 125 -13.02 12.75 2.79
C GLU A 125 -13.35 14.20 3.22
N GLN A 126 -12.79 14.65 4.35
CA GLN A 126 -13.02 16.03 4.85
C GLN A 126 -12.43 17.11 3.94
N LYS A 127 -11.39 16.81 3.14
CA LYS A 127 -10.80 17.77 2.22
C LYS A 127 -11.57 17.91 0.90
N GLN A 128 -12.42 16.94 0.56
CA GLN A 128 -13.24 16.96 -0.64
C GLN A 128 -14.59 17.64 -0.45
N ASN A 129 -15.02 17.78 0.80
CA ASN A 129 -16.23 18.49 1.18
C ASN A 129 -15.91 19.94 1.58
#